data_118c3b4f5aa76038f4453bfeeffb3687
#
_entry.id   118c3b4f5aa76038f4453bfeeffb3687
#
_cell.length_a   1.000
_cell.length_b   1.000
_cell.length_c   1.000
_cell.angle_alpha   90.00
_cell.angle_beta   90.00
_cell.angle_gamma   90.00
#
_symmetry.space_group_name_H-M   'P 1'
#
loop_
_entity.id
_entity.type
_entity.pdbx_description
1 polymer ?
#
loop_
_entity_poly.entity_id
_entity_poly.type
_entity_poly.pdbx_seq_one_letter_code
_entity_poly.pdbx_strand_id
1 'polypeptide(L)'
;MERTLMAAAAHAALAQPWSWLLAPLSGAVEHHIADWTAWHARLMVLGWGTLLPLGALAARFFKIVPGQDWPEQLDNKAWWHAHRVMQYAGVLAMTMGLWMAWGLGTGHGAAAQLHAWLGWSLCIAGWAQVAGGLLRGGKGGPTDARLRGDHYDMTRWRIGFERVHKSLGWLAIALAAVTIVLGLAIADAPRWMAVVLALWWSGFVAAFVMLQRQGRCIDTYQAIWGPSAAHPGNRQPVVGWGVRRYTSAAWRARSGRP
;
A
#
# COMPACT_ATOMS: atom_id res chain seq x y z
N MET A 1 -35.63 -19.70 39.70
CA MET A 1 -34.18 -19.68 40.08
C MET A 1 -33.32 -20.26 38.94
N GLU A 2 -33.65 -21.43 38.42
CA GLU A 2 -32.86 -22.12 37.37
C GLU A 2 -32.82 -21.34 36.04
N ARG A 3 -33.96 -20.78 35.58
CA ARG A 3 -34.01 -19.94 34.33
C ARG A 3 -33.19 -18.68 34.45
N THR A 4 -33.08 -18.08 35.63
CA THR A 4 -32.30 -16.86 35.87
C THR A 4 -30.80 -17.18 35.88
N LEU A 5 -30.41 -18.33 36.40
CA LEU A 5 -29.02 -18.82 36.34
C LEU A 5 -28.59 -19.21 34.95
N MET A 6 -29.45 -19.84 34.14
CA MET A 6 -29.16 -20.16 32.75
C MET A 6 -29.05 -18.90 31.88
N ALA A 7 -29.91 -17.90 32.11
CA ALA A 7 -29.81 -16.62 31.41
C ALA A 7 -28.51 -15.86 31.80
N ALA A 8 -28.13 -15.84 33.05
CA ALA A 8 -26.89 -15.25 33.53
C ALA A 8 -25.65 -15.96 32.97
N ALA A 9 -25.68 -17.30 32.93
CA ALA A 9 -24.60 -18.07 32.30
C ALA A 9 -24.49 -17.86 30.80
N ALA A 10 -25.63 -17.74 30.10
CA ALA A 10 -25.65 -17.40 28.66
C ALA A 10 -25.12 -15.99 28.40
N HIS A 11 -25.50 -14.99 29.20
CA HIS A 11 -24.96 -13.64 29.14
C HIS A 11 -23.45 -13.60 29.44
N ALA A 12 -22.98 -14.34 30.42
CA ALA A 12 -21.56 -14.45 30.76
C ALA A 12 -20.77 -15.13 29.61
N ALA A 13 -21.33 -16.18 29.02
CA ALA A 13 -20.71 -16.85 27.85
C ALA A 13 -20.62 -15.96 26.60
N LEU A 14 -21.64 -15.13 26.34
CA LEU A 14 -21.66 -14.17 25.26
C LEU A 14 -20.75 -12.95 25.49
N ALA A 15 -20.50 -12.61 26.76
CA ALA A 15 -19.60 -11.52 27.13
C ALA A 15 -18.11 -11.89 27.03
N GLN A 16 -17.76 -13.18 27.12
CA GLN A 16 -16.37 -13.64 27.07
C GLN A 16 -15.59 -13.23 25.82
N PRO A 17 -16.11 -13.39 24.58
CA PRO A 17 -15.36 -13.00 23.38
C PRO A 17 -15.14 -11.49 23.29
N TRP A 18 -16.09 -10.68 23.76
CA TRP A 18 -15.95 -9.22 23.76
C TRP A 18 -14.94 -8.74 24.79
N SER A 19 -14.97 -9.31 26.01
CA SER A 19 -13.97 -8.98 27.03
C SER A 19 -12.56 -9.38 26.58
N TRP A 20 -12.41 -10.51 25.90
CA TRP A 20 -11.13 -10.93 25.34
C TRP A 20 -10.64 -9.98 24.25
N LEU A 21 -11.52 -9.53 23.34
CA LEU A 21 -11.15 -8.60 22.27
C LEU A 21 -10.75 -7.21 22.81
N LEU A 22 -11.43 -6.74 23.84
CA LEU A 22 -11.16 -5.43 24.45
C LEU A 22 -9.94 -5.45 25.38
N ALA A 23 -9.52 -6.63 25.85
CA ALA A 23 -8.36 -6.77 26.71
C ALA A 23 -7.06 -6.39 25.98
N PRO A 24 -6.07 -5.82 26.70
CA PRO A 24 -4.74 -5.59 26.17
C PRO A 24 -4.08 -6.88 25.67
N LEU A 25 -3.09 -6.75 24.78
CA LEU A 25 -2.32 -7.89 24.25
C LEU A 25 -1.68 -8.71 25.37
N SER A 26 -1.13 -8.04 26.41
CA SER A 26 -0.53 -8.69 27.58
C SER A 26 -1.56 -9.37 28.49
N GLY A 27 -2.84 -8.97 28.44
CA GLY A 27 -3.87 -9.39 29.38
C GLY A 27 -3.88 -8.62 30.69
N ALA A 28 -3.19 -7.47 30.79
CA ALA A 28 -3.20 -6.63 31.99
C ALA A 28 -4.62 -6.16 32.34
N VAL A 29 -4.91 -6.05 33.65
CA VAL A 29 -6.24 -5.64 34.16
C VAL A 29 -6.44 -4.13 34.04
N GLU A 30 -5.40 -3.35 34.31
CA GLU A 30 -5.39 -1.90 34.15
C GLU A 30 -4.43 -1.53 33.03
N HIS A 31 -4.96 -0.80 32.04
CA HIS A 31 -4.19 -0.35 30.90
C HIS A 31 -4.72 0.99 30.38
N HIS A 32 -3.82 1.95 30.26
CA HIS A 32 -4.10 3.27 29.73
C HIS A 32 -3.16 3.60 28.58
N ILE A 33 -3.73 3.89 27.43
CA ILE A 33 -2.98 4.38 26.28
C ILE A 33 -3.18 5.91 26.21
N ALA A 34 -2.08 6.66 26.27
CA ALA A 34 -2.14 8.10 26.14
C ALA A 34 -2.74 8.52 24.77
N ASP A 35 -3.52 9.58 24.75
CA ASP A 35 -4.24 10.03 23.55
C ASP A 35 -3.31 10.23 22.34
N TRP A 36 -2.14 10.80 22.54
CA TRP A 36 -1.17 11.01 21.48
C TRP A 36 -0.66 9.69 20.88
N THR A 37 -0.43 8.65 21.70
CA THR A 37 -0.03 7.32 21.25
C THR A 37 -1.14 6.73 20.39
N ALA A 38 -2.39 6.87 20.83
CA ALA A 38 -3.56 6.41 20.08
C ALA A 38 -3.71 7.13 18.74
N TRP A 39 -3.51 8.44 18.69
CA TRP A 39 -3.56 9.20 17.45
C TRP A 39 -2.37 8.90 16.52
N HIS A 40 -1.14 8.79 17.06
CA HIS A 40 0.00 8.32 16.30
C HIS A 40 -0.30 6.97 15.64
N ALA A 41 -0.76 5.98 16.39
CA ALA A 41 -1.08 4.66 15.88
C ALA A 41 -2.15 4.69 14.78
N ARG A 42 -3.26 5.43 14.97
CA ARG A 42 -4.33 5.57 13.98
C ARG A 42 -3.84 6.18 12.68
N LEU A 43 -3.03 7.24 12.76
CA LEU A 43 -2.48 7.92 11.59
C LEU A 43 -1.46 7.06 10.84
N MET A 44 -0.61 6.31 11.57
CA MET A 44 0.34 5.37 10.97
C MET A 44 -0.37 4.18 10.31
N VAL A 45 -1.42 3.64 10.92
CA VAL A 45 -2.24 2.56 10.32
C VAL A 45 -3.01 3.09 9.10
N LEU A 46 -3.58 4.31 9.17
CA LEU A 46 -4.24 4.91 8.01
C LEU A 46 -3.26 5.13 6.86
N GLY A 47 -2.09 5.70 7.14
CA GLY A 47 -1.06 5.95 6.12
C GLY A 47 -0.44 4.66 5.61
N TRP A 48 0.38 4.03 6.44
CA TRP A 48 1.19 2.87 6.07
C TRP A 48 0.41 1.56 5.98
N GLY A 49 -0.58 1.37 6.84
CA GLY A 49 -1.38 0.14 6.89
C GLY A 49 -2.48 0.08 5.83
N THR A 50 -2.89 1.23 5.26
CA THR A 50 -4.09 1.30 4.40
C THR A 50 -3.84 2.07 3.11
N LEU A 51 -3.64 3.40 3.17
CA LEU A 51 -3.62 4.25 1.97
C LEU A 51 -2.44 3.96 1.04
N LEU A 52 -1.22 3.86 1.57
CA LEU A 52 -0.03 3.59 0.77
C LEU A 52 -0.09 2.21 0.09
N PRO A 53 -0.46 1.11 0.77
CA PRO A 53 -0.68 -0.19 0.14
C PRO A 53 -1.78 -0.18 -0.94
N LEU A 54 -2.93 0.45 -0.68
CA LEU A 54 -4.02 0.54 -1.67
C LEU A 54 -3.60 1.32 -2.90
N GLY A 55 -2.88 2.42 -2.72
CA GLY A 55 -2.32 3.20 -3.83
C GLY A 55 -1.31 2.41 -4.67
N ALA A 56 -0.48 1.58 -4.02
CA ALA A 56 0.44 0.67 -4.71
C ALA A 56 -0.32 -0.42 -5.48
N LEU A 57 -1.39 -0.98 -4.89
CA LEU A 57 -2.28 -1.95 -5.55
C LEU A 57 -2.93 -1.34 -6.80
N ALA A 58 -3.46 -0.11 -6.69
CA ALA A 58 -4.05 0.62 -7.80
C ALA A 58 -3.05 0.79 -8.96
N ALA A 59 -1.84 1.26 -8.67
CA ALA A 59 -0.79 1.44 -9.68
C ALA A 59 -0.29 0.14 -10.28
N ARG A 60 -0.38 -0.97 -9.56
CA ARG A 60 0.06 -2.26 -10.06
C ARG A 60 -0.96 -2.94 -10.97
N PHE A 61 -2.24 -2.94 -10.60
CA PHE A 61 -3.25 -3.83 -11.20
C PHE A 61 -4.35 -3.13 -11.97
N PHE A 62 -4.50 -1.80 -11.84
CA PHE A 62 -5.62 -1.07 -12.44
C PHE A 62 -5.21 -0.08 -13.52
N LYS A 63 -4.05 -0.30 -14.17
CA LYS A 63 -3.61 0.52 -15.31
C LYS A 63 -4.54 0.42 -16.51
N ILE A 64 -5.16 -0.73 -16.68
CA ILE A 64 -6.32 -0.93 -17.53
C ILE A 64 -7.48 -1.24 -16.59
N VAL A 65 -8.48 -0.36 -16.54
CA VAL A 65 -9.61 -0.53 -15.62
C VAL A 65 -10.60 -1.57 -16.17
N PRO A 66 -11.41 -2.20 -15.30
CA PRO A 66 -12.48 -3.08 -15.76
C PRO A 66 -13.42 -2.36 -16.73
N GLY A 67 -13.76 -2.99 -17.83
CA GLY A 67 -14.63 -2.42 -18.85
C GLY A 67 -13.93 -1.54 -19.90
N GLN A 68 -12.69 -1.11 -19.67
CA GLN A 68 -11.92 -0.32 -20.64
C GLN A 68 -11.65 -1.13 -21.91
N ASP A 69 -11.91 -0.52 -23.05
CA ASP A 69 -11.66 -1.11 -24.38
C ASP A 69 -10.19 -0.87 -24.79
N TRP A 70 -9.28 -1.63 -24.19
CA TRP A 70 -7.86 -1.57 -24.50
C TRP A 70 -7.53 -2.61 -25.57
N PRO A 71 -6.73 -2.31 -26.59
CA PRO A 71 -5.87 -1.11 -26.77
C PRO A 71 -6.52 0.03 -27.56
N GLU A 72 -7.77 -0.02 -27.90
CA GLU A 72 -8.49 1.05 -28.63
C GLU A 72 -8.59 2.32 -27.77
N GLN A 73 -8.80 2.16 -26.46
CA GLN A 73 -8.76 3.23 -25.48
C GLN A 73 -7.46 3.15 -24.68
N LEU A 74 -6.55 4.09 -24.92
CA LEU A 74 -5.26 4.19 -24.25
C LEU A 74 -5.25 5.24 -23.14
N ASP A 75 -4.20 5.19 -22.29
CA ASP A 75 -3.86 6.20 -21.30
C ASP A 75 -5.00 6.57 -20.33
N ASN A 76 -5.73 5.57 -19.82
CA ASN A 76 -6.69 5.81 -18.76
C ASN A 76 -5.93 6.26 -17.50
N LYS A 77 -6.25 7.49 -17.04
CA LYS A 77 -5.55 8.12 -15.91
C LYS A 77 -6.14 7.79 -14.54
N ALA A 78 -7.25 7.04 -14.46
CA ALA A 78 -7.93 6.75 -13.19
C ALA A 78 -6.99 6.09 -12.16
N TRP A 79 -6.24 5.06 -12.57
CA TRP A 79 -5.25 4.40 -11.71
C TRP A 79 -4.17 5.35 -11.21
N TRP A 80 -3.75 6.29 -12.08
CA TRP A 80 -2.73 7.27 -11.77
C TRP A 80 -3.20 8.30 -10.75
N HIS A 81 -4.44 8.81 -10.92
CA HIS A 81 -5.04 9.71 -9.95
C HIS A 81 -5.28 9.01 -8.61
N ALA A 82 -5.84 7.80 -8.63
CA ALA A 82 -6.04 7.00 -7.42
C ALA A 82 -4.72 6.76 -6.67
N HIS A 83 -3.68 6.32 -7.39
CA HIS A 83 -2.34 6.17 -6.80
C HIS A 83 -1.85 7.46 -6.14
N ARG A 84 -1.85 8.57 -6.87
CA ARG A 84 -1.34 9.85 -6.34
C ARG A 84 -2.11 10.34 -5.12
N VAL A 85 -3.44 10.31 -5.18
CA VAL A 85 -4.28 10.76 -4.07
C VAL A 85 -4.00 9.93 -2.82
N MET A 86 -3.99 8.60 -2.95
CA MET A 86 -3.71 7.71 -1.82
C MET A 86 -2.28 7.88 -1.29
N GLN A 87 -1.28 8.08 -2.16
CA GLN A 87 0.09 8.30 -1.72
C GLN A 87 0.25 9.63 -0.99
N TYR A 88 -0.29 10.71 -1.51
CA TYR A 88 -0.20 12.02 -0.84
C TYR A 88 -0.97 12.04 0.47
N ALA A 89 -2.19 11.50 0.50
CA ALA A 89 -2.95 11.40 1.74
C ALA A 89 -2.27 10.48 2.76
N GLY A 90 -1.69 9.36 2.31
CA GLY A 90 -0.94 8.44 3.17
C GLY A 90 0.33 9.06 3.76
N VAL A 91 1.11 9.80 2.95
CA VAL A 91 2.30 10.50 3.42
C VAL A 91 1.93 11.67 4.34
N LEU A 92 0.82 12.35 4.08
CA LEU A 92 0.31 13.38 4.98
C LEU A 92 -0.07 12.78 6.34
N ALA A 93 -0.85 11.69 6.36
CA ALA A 93 -1.21 10.99 7.59
C ALA A 93 0.03 10.52 8.36
N MET A 94 1.00 9.92 7.67
CA MET A 94 2.31 9.54 8.24
C MET A 94 3.02 10.74 8.87
N THR A 95 3.10 11.88 8.17
CA THR A 95 3.78 13.09 8.66
C THR A 95 3.09 13.65 9.91
N MET A 96 1.75 13.67 9.91
CA MET A 96 0.97 14.07 11.09
C MET A 96 1.19 13.10 12.26
N GLY A 97 1.20 11.78 11.98
CA GLY A 97 1.50 10.77 12.99
C GLY A 97 2.91 10.90 13.57
N LEU A 98 3.90 11.19 12.73
CA LEU A 98 5.27 11.48 13.18
C LEU A 98 5.31 12.72 14.08
N TRP A 99 4.60 13.78 13.69
CA TRP A 99 4.53 15.00 14.49
C TRP A 99 3.91 14.75 15.86
N MET A 100 2.87 13.93 15.96
CA MET A 100 2.29 13.52 17.24
C MET A 100 3.31 12.81 18.15
N ALA A 101 4.24 12.06 17.57
CA ALA A 101 5.28 11.34 18.33
C ALA A 101 6.53 12.17 18.63
N TRP A 102 6.75 13.28 17.92
CA TRP A 102 8.02 14.02 17.95
C TRP A 102 8.43 14.55 19.33
N GLY A 103 7.49 15.11 20.08
CA GLY A 103 7.79 15.79 21.36
C GLY A 103 7.78 14.89 22.59
N LEU A 104 7.56 13.59 22.43
CA LEU A 104 7.17 12.71 23.54
C LEU A 104 8.27 11.73 23.96
N GLY A 105 9.43 11.86 23.33
CA GLY A 105 10.60 11.01 23.59
C GLY A 105 10.42 9.59 23.03
N THR A 106 11.52 8.90 22.87
CA THR A 106 11.49 7.47 22.59
C THR A 106 11.19 6.74 23.90
N GLY A 107 10.20 5.86 23.89
CA GLY A 107 9.93 4.97 25.03
C GLY A 107 11.21 4.23 25.46
N HIS A 108 11.21 3.73 26.67
CA HIS A 108 12.37 3.04 27.24
C HIS A 108 12.44 1.59 26.72
N GLY A 109 13.67 1.12 26.47
CA GLY A 109 13.96 -0.25 26.09
C GLY A 109 14.22 -0.48 24.59
N ALA A 110 14.82 -1.62 24.27
CA ALA A 110 15.29 -1.95 22.92
C ALA A 110 14.17 -2.00 21.86
N ALA A 111 13.00 -2.49 22.24
CA ALA A 111 11.84 -2.57 21.34
C ALA A 111 11.35 -1.17 20.91
N ALA A 112 11.27 -0.22 21.84
CA ALA A 112 10.88 1.15 21.55
C ALA A 112 11.92 1.87 20.68
N GLN A 113 13.21 1.65 20.93
CA GLN A 113 14.28 2.17 20.09
C GLN A 113 14.21 1.60 18.68
N LEU A 114 14.01 0.28 18.54
CA LEU A 114 13.86 -0.37 17.24
C LEU A 114 12.65 0.20 16.47
N HIS A 115 11.49 0.36 17.13
CA HIS A 115 10.31 0.97 16.54
C HIS A 115 10.60 2.40 16.04
N ALA A 116 11.30 3.20 16.81
CA ALA A 116 11.69 4.57 16.44
C ALA A 116 12.62 4.58 15.21
N TRP A 117 13.64 3.74 15.16
CA TRP A 117 14.55 3.63 14.02
C TRP A 117 13.82 3.18 12.75
N LEU A 118 12.98 2.15 12.85
CA LEU A 118 12.17 1.68 11.73
C LEU A 118 11.19 2.76 11.27
N GLY A 119 10.53 3.44 12.21
CA GLY A 119 9.59 4.52 11.94
C GLY A 119 10.25 5.67 11.19
N TRP A 120 11.42 6.15 11.63
CA TRP A 120 12.18 7.19 10.94
C TRP A 120 12.60 6.76 9.53
N SER A 121 13.11 5.53 9.39
CA SER A 121 13.50 4.98 8.08
C SER A 121 12.32 4.97 7.11
N LEU A 122 11.14 4.59 7.59
CA LEU A 122 9.89 4.57 6.81
C LEU A 122 9.42 5.97 6.44
N CYS A 123 9.50 6.94 7.35
CA CYS A 123 9.14 8.33 7.05
C CYS A 123 10.04 8.93 5.97
N ILE A 124 11.35 8.73 6.09
CA ILE A 124 12.33 9.15 5.08
C ILE A 124 12.03 8.46 3.74
N ALA A 125 11.78 7.14 3.74
CA ALA A 125 11.43 6.41 2.53
C ALA A 125 10.13 6.94 1.90
N GLY A 126 9.10 7.24 2.69
CA GLY A 126 7.83 7.81 2.22
C GLY A 126 8.03 9.16 1.53
N TRP A 127 8.76 10.08 2.13
CA TRP A 127 9.09 11.37 1.52
C TRP A 127 9.94 11.22 0.26
N ALA A 128 10.96 10.34 0.30
CA ALA A 128 11.80 10.04 -0.86
C ALA A 128 11.00 9.46 -2.03
N GLN A 129 9.98 8.62 -1.77
CA GLN A 129 9.08 8.09 -2.79
C GLN A 129 8.26 9.19 -3.47
N VAL A 130 7.75 10.16 -2.70
CA VAL A 130 7.03 11.31 -3.27
C VAL A 130 7.98 12.19 -4.08
N ALA A 131 9.14 12.56 -3.52
CA ALA A 131 10.15 13.36 -4.22
C ALA A 131 10.61 12.69 -5.53
N GLY A 132 10.95 11.39 -5.48
CA GLY A 132 11.30 10.61 -6.65
C GLY A 132 10.18 10.57 -7.70
N GLY A 133 8.93 10.44 -7.26
CA GLY A 133 7.76 10.52 -8.13
C GLY A 133 7.59 11.85 -8.86
N LEU A 134 7.99 12.96 -8.23
CA LEU A 134 8.02 14.30 -8.86
C LEU A 134 9.19 14.43 -9.85
N LEU A 135 10.33 13.84 -9.53
CA LEU A 135 11.56 13.93 -10.33
C LEU A 135 11.69 12.85 -11.43
N ARG A 136 10.70 12.00 -11.59
CA ARG A 136 10.73 10.83 -12.50
C ARG A 136 10.83 11.15 -13.99
N GLY A 137 10.77 12.41 -14.38
CA GLY A 137 10.69 12.85 -15.78
C GLY A 137 9.26 12.87 -16.35
N GLY A 138 9.13 13.49 -17.50
CA GLY A 138 7.86 13.63 -18.21
C GLY A 138 7.38 12.35 -18.88
N LYS A 139 6.12 12.37 -19.32
CA LYS A 139 5.56 11.33 -20.16
C LYS A 139 6.19 11.41 -21.56
N GLY A 140 6.31 12.62 -22.10
CA GLY A 140 6.85 12.91 -23.41
C GLY A 140 6.06 12.29 -24.56
N GLY A 141 6.61 12.40 -25.74
CA GLY A 141 6.09 11.82 -26.97
C GLY A 141 7.01 12.16 -28.15
N PRO A 142 6.80 11.57 -29.33
CA PRO A 142 7.68 11.77 -30.47
C PRO A 142 7.68 13.21 -30.98
N THR A 143 6.65 13.99 -30.68
CA THR A 143 6.49 15.40 -31.12
C THR A 143 6.97 16.42 -30.09
N ASP A 144 7.30 16.01 -28.87
CA ASP A 144 7.74 16.90 -27.81
C ASP A 144 9.26 16.84 -27.64
N ALA A 145 9.97 17.78 -28.28
CA ALA A 145 11.42 17.84 -28.21
C ALA A 145 11.97 18.18 -26.81
N ARG A 146 11.17 18.84 -25.94
CA ARG A 146 11.60 19.22 -24.58
C ARG A 146 11.36 18.13 -23.56
N LEU A 147 10.27 17.42 -23.76
CA LEU A 147 9.83 16.30 -22.90
C LEU A 147 10.01 14.97 -23.62
N ARG A 148 10.89 14.92 -24.62
CA ARG A 148 11.29 13.68 -25.25
C ARG A 148 11.56 12.69 -24.13
N GLY A 149 10.52 11.98 -23.91
CA GLY A 149 10.26 11.66 -22.54
C GLY A 149 11.04 10.47 -22.15
N ASP A 150 11.57 10.64 -21.03
CA ASP A 150 12.07 9.55 -20.23
C ASP A 150 11.13 8.35 -20.28
N HIS A 151 9.80 8.59 -20.23
CA HIS A 151 8.81 7.51 -20.27
C HIS A 151 8.56 7.01 -21.69
N TYR A 152 8.46 7.87 -22.68
CA TYR A 152 8.21 7.41 -24.06
C TYR A 152 9.37 6.58 -24.60
N ASP A 153 10.58 7.04 -24.42
CA ASP A 153 11.80 6.37 -24.87
C ASP A 153 12.31 5.31 -23.88
N MET A 154 11.76 5.26 -22.66
CA MET A 154 12.25 4.43 -21.56
C MET A 154 13.75 4.59 -21.35
N THR A 155 14.18 5.84 -21.10
CA THR A 155 15.58 6.19 -20.85
C THR A 155 16.15 5.45 -19.65
N ARG A 156 17.47 5.41 -19.52
CA ARG A 156 18.15 4.78 -18.37
C ARG A 156 17.69 5.37 -17.03
N TRP A 157 17.47 6.70 -16.99
CA TRP A 157 16.92 7.38 -15.83
C TRP A 157 15.53 6.83 -15.47
N ARG A 158 14.64 6.75 -16.45
CA ARG A 158 13.28 6.24 -16.25
C ARG A 158 13.26 4.80 -15.79
N ILE A 159 14.08 3.94 -16.39
CA ILE A 159 14.20 2.53 -16.00
C ILE A 159 14.73 2.41 -14.57
N GLY A 160 15.77 3.18 -14.24
CA GLY A 160 16.35 3.23 -12.88
C GLY A 160 15.34 3.69 -11.84
N PHE A 161 14.66 4.81 -12.12
CA PHE A 161 13.58 5.31 -11.27
C PHE A 161 12.50 4.23 -11.04
N GLU A 162 12.00 3.60 -12.09
CA GLU A 162 10.93 2.60 -11.94
C GLU A 162 11.36 1.39 -11.10
N ARG A 163 12.60 0.94 -11.25
CA ARG A 163 13.15 -0.15 -10.43
C ARG A 163 13.23 0.24 -8.96
N VAL A 164 13.85 1.37 -8.66
CA VAL A 164 14.02 1.85 -7.29
C VAL A 164 12.66 2.14 -6.64
N HIS A 165 11.80 2.91 -7.31
CA HIS A 165 10.48 3.27 -6.79
C HIS A 165 9.61 2.05 -6.49
N LYS A 166 9.54 1.10 -7.41
CA LYS A 166 8.74 -0.12 -7.22
C LYS A 166 9.31 -1.02 -6.12
N SER A 167 10.63 -1.24 -6.10
CA SER A 167 11.26 -2.12 -5.09
C SER A 167 11.22 -1.50 -3.70
N LEU A 168 11.62 -0.24 -3.57
CA LEU A 168 11.60 0.47 -2.29
C LEU A 168 10.17 0.61 -1.75
N GLY A 169 9.18 0.86 -2.63
CA GLY A 169 7.78 0.98 -2.22
C GLY A 169 7.25 -0.31 -1.60
N TRP A 170 7.50 -1.48 -2.22
CA TRP A 170 7.07 -2.77 -1.67
C TRP A 170 7.83 -3.15 -0.40
N LEU A 171 9.14 -2.89 -0.36
CA LEU A 171 9.94 -3.11 0.85
C LEU A 171 9.44 -2.25 2.02
N ALA A 172 9.15 -0.98 1.76
CA ALA A 172 8.62 -0.07 2.77
C ALA A 172 7.24 -0.52 3.29
N ILE A 173 6.33 -0.98 2.42
CA ILE A 173 5.03 -1.53 2.84
C ILE A 173 5.22 -2.76 3.75
N ALA A 174 6.10 -3.69 3.39
CA ALA A 174 6.38 -4.86 4.21
C ALA A 174 6.99 -4.48 5.57
N LEU A 175 7.96 -3.57 5.57
CA LEU A 175 8.59 -3.08 6.79
C LEU A 175 7.62 -2.30 7.68
N ALA A 176 6.71 -1.55 7.08
CA ALA A 176 5.67 -0.82 7.80
C ALA A 176 4.71 -1.76 8.55
N ALA A 177 4.33 -2.90 7.94
CA ALA A 177 3.53 -3.90 8.63
C ALA A 177 4.23 -4.43 9.90
N VAL A 178 5.53 -4.73 9.80
CA VAL A 178 6.34 -5.13 10.96
C VAL A 178 6.40 -4.03 12.01
N THR A 179 6.62 -2.79 11.58
CA THR A 179 6.73 -1.63 12.48
C THR A 179 5.40 -1.35 13.20
N ILE A 180 4.26 -1.49 12.52
CA ILE A 180 2.92 -1.35 13.11
C ILE A 180 2.67 -2.43 14.15
N VAL A 181 2.99 -3.71 13.85
CA VAL A 181 2.85 -4.81 14.82
C VAL A 181 3.72 -4.57 16.06
N LEU A 182 4.96 -4.12 15.87
CA LEU A 182 5.86 -3.77 16.97
C LEU A 182 5.27 -2.62 17.82
N GLY A 183 4.72 -1.59 17.16
CA GLY A 183 4.06 -0.47 17.84
C GLY A 183 2.85 -0.89 18.66
N LEU A 184 2.01 -1.79 18.13
CA LEU A 184 0.88 -2.36 18.88
C LEU A 184 1.33 -3.14 20.13
N ALA A 185 2.42 -3.91 20.00
CA ALA A 185 2.97 -4.65 21.11
C ALA A 185 3.56 -3.73 22.20
N ILE A 186 4.27 -2.66 21.81
CA ILE A 186 4.85 -1.67 22.74
C ILE A 186 3.74 -0.89 23.46
N ALA A 187 2.68 -0.53 22.73
CA ALA A 187 1.54 0.19 23.28
C ALA A 187 0.60 -0.73 24.10
N ASP A 188 0.87 -2.04 24.13
CA ASP A 188 -0.01 -3.05 24.69
C ASP A 188 -1.47 -2.88 24.24
N ALA A 189 -1.65 -2.68 22.93
CA ALA A 189 -2.92 -2.31 22.32
C ALA A 189 -4.00 -3.38 22.54
N PRO A 190 -5.30 -3.01 22.52
CA PRO A 190 -6.39 -3.98 22.59
C PRO A 190 -6.30 -5.02 21.46
N ARG A 191 -6.59 -6.28 21.79
CA ARG A 191 -6.48 -7.43 20.85
C ARG A 191 -7.31 -7.25 19.59
N TRP A 192 -8.46 -6.59 19.66
CA TRP A 192 -9.29 -6.33 18.48
C TRP A 192 -8.54 -5.56 17.37
N MET A 193 -7.60 -4.67 17.74
CA MET A 193 -6.80 -3.94 16.75
C MET A 193 -5.91 -4.88 15.95
N ALA A 194 -5.25 -5.81 16.62
CA ALA A 194 -4.43 -6.83 15.96
C ALA A 194 -5.27 -7.75 15.05
N VAL A 195 -6.46 -8.17 15.52
CA VAL A 195 -7.38 -8.99 14.73
C VAL A 195 -7.86 -8.25 13.48
N VAL A 196 -8.31 -7.00 13.61
CA VAL A 196 -8.77 -6.20 12.46
C VAL A 196 -7.65 -6.00 11.45
N LEU A 197 -6.44 -5.67 11.90
CA LEU A 197 -5.30 -5.52 11.00
C LEU A 197 -4.91 -6.83 10.31
N ALA A 198 -4.92 -7.95 11.03
CA ALA A 198 -4.64 -9.26 10.46
C ALA A 198 -5.65 -9.62 9.37
N LEU A 199 -6.95 -9.40 9.60
CA LEU A 199 -8.00 -9.61 8.61
C LEU A 199 -7.85 -8.68 7.41
N TRP A 200 -7.60 -7.40 7.65
CA TRP A 200 -7.38 -6.40 6.61
C TRP A 200 -6.20 -6.76 5.69
N TRP A 201 -5.04 -7.06 6.28
CA TRP A 201 -3.84 -7.41 5.50
C TRP A 201 -3.97 -8.77 4.82
N SER A 202 -4.66 -9.73 5.43
CA SER A 202 -4.98 -11.01 4.77
C SER A 202 -5.85 -10.79 3.54
N GLY A 203 -6.87 -9.94 3.63
CA GLY A 203 -7.70 -9.52 2.50
C GLY A 203 -6.88 -8.80 1.41
N PHE A 204 -5.96 -7.92 1.81
CA PHE A 204 -5.04 -7.23 0.89
C PHE A 204 -4.12 -8.22 0.14
N VAL A 205 -3.52 -9.17 0.86
CA VAL A 205 -2.67 -10.20 0.26
C VAL A 205 -3.48 -11.11 -0.66
N ALA A 206 -4.68 -11.51 -0.25
CA ALA A 206 -5.58 -12.32 -1.09
C ALA A 206 -5.95 -11.58 -2.39
N ALA A 207 -6.32 -10.31 -2.30
CA ALA A 207 -6.60 -9.46 -3.46
C ALA A 207 -5.36 -9.32 -4.37
N PHE A 208 -4.18 -9.09 -3.79
CA PHE A 208 -2.92 -9.02 -4.53
C PHE A 208 -2.65 -10.31 -5.31
N VAL A 209 -2.73 -11.47 -4.65
CA VAL A 209 -2.49 -12.78 -5.26
C VAL A 209 -3.52 -13.07 -6.36
N MET A 210 -4.79 -12.80 -6.11
CA MET A 210 -5.88 -12.97 -7.07
C MET A 210 -5.64 -12.13 -8.33
N LEU A 211 -5.38 -10.82 -8.18
CA LEU A 211 -5.13 -9.92 -9.30
C LEU A 211 -3.85 -10.28 -10.07
N GLN A 212 -2.82 -10.74 -9.37
CA GLN A 212 -1.58 -11.20 -9.98
C GLN A 212 -1.80 -12.48 -10.82
N ARG A 213 -2.54 -13.46 -10.28
CA ARG A 213 -2.90 -14.69 -11.01
C ARG A 213 -3.79 -14.40 -12.22
N GLN A 214 -4.70 -13.45 -12.08
CA GLN A 214 -5.50 -12.94 -13.19
C GLN A 214 -4.66 -12.16 -14.22
N GLY A 215 -3.32 -12.02 -14.06
CA GLY A 215 -2.43 -11.33 -15.00
C GLY A 215 -2.75 -9.84 -15.18
N ARG A 216 -3.35 -9.18 -14.19
CA ARG A 216 -3.68 -7.75 -14.25
C ARG A 216 -2.47 -6.85 -14.05
N CYS A 217 -1.31 -7.40 -13.68
CA CYS A 217 -0.07 -6.66 -13.57
C CYS A 217 0.53 -6.39 -14.96
N ILE A 218 0.03 -5.34 -15.62
CA ILE A 218 0.41 -4.98 -16.99
C ILE A 218 1.54 -3.95 -16.95
N ASP A 219 2.41 -4.00 -17.99
CA ASP A 219 3.49 -3.02 -18.17
C ASP A 219 2.91 -1.59 -18.26
N THR A 220 3.47 -0.68 -17.48
CA THR A 220 3.02 0.72 -17.42
C THR A 220 3.16 1.41 -18.77
N TYR A 221 4.26 1.16 -19.49
CA TYR A 221 4.47 1.74 -20.80
C TYR A 221 3.39 1.25 -21.78
N GLN A 222 3.15 -0.06 -21.82
CA GLN A 222 2.18 -0.65 -22.73
C GLN A 222 0.73 -0.21 -22.42
N ALA A 223 0.38 -0.01 -21.15
CA ALA A 223 -0.94 0.50 -20.78
C ALA A 223 -1.19 1.93 -21.30
N ILE A 224 -0.15 2.74 -21.41
CA ILE A 224 -0.22 4.15 -21.86
C ILE A 224 -0.13 4.27 -23.38
N TRP A 225 0.81 3.56 -23.99
CA TRP A 225 1.19 3.74 -25.40
C TRP A 225 0.67 2.64 -26.33
N GLY A 226 0.11 1.57 -25.77
CA GLY A 226 -0.40 0.43 -26.55
C GLY A 226 0.65 -0.66 -26.81
N PRO A 227 0.19 -1.79 -27.40
CA PRO A 227 0.99 -3.01 -27.55
C PRO A 227 1.88 -3.02 -28.81
N SER A 228 1.85 -1.98 -29.65
CA SER A 228 2.61 -1.98 -30.91
C SER A 228 4.12 -2.12 -30.67
N ALA A 229 4.75 -3.02 -31.42
CA ALA A 229 6.21 -3.21 -31.39
C ALA A 229 6.98 -2.00 -31.97
N ALA A 230 6.31 -1.09 -32.69
CA ALA A 230 6.90 0.13 -33.21
C ALA A 230 7.24 1.14 -32.09
N HIS A 231 6.53 1.07 -30.96
CA HIS A 231 6.80 1.96 -29.84
C HIS A 231 8.13 1.63 -29.16
N PRO A 232 9.00 2.66 -28.92
CA PRO A 232 10.37 2.41 -28.43
C PRO A 232 10.41 1.71 -27.08
N GLY A 233 9.54 2.05 -26.14
CA GLY A 233 9.49 1.42 -24.82
C GLY A 233 9.08 -0.06 -24.84
N ASN A 234 8.38 -0.53 -25.88
CA ASN A 234 8.05 -1.95 -26.04
C ASN A 234 9.27 -2.80 -26.42
N ARG A 235 10.34 -2.17 -26.90
CA ARG A 235 11.63 -2.83 -27.21
C ARG A 235 12.52 -2.97 -25.98
N GLN A 236 12.23 -2.23 -24.91
CA GLN A 236 12.99 -2.29 -23.67
C GLN A 236 12.55 -3.48 -22.81
N PRO A 237 13.43 -4.01 -21.95
CA PRO A 237 13.05 -5.03 -20.98
C PRO A 237 11.92 -4.55 -20.06
N VAL A 238 11.06 -5.48 -19.64
CA VAL A 238 10.00 -5.20 -18.67
C VAL A 238 10.61 -4.80 -17.33
N VAL A 239 10.07 -3.73 -16.70
CA VAL A 239 10.54 -3.25 -15.41
C VAL A 239 9.61 -3.69 -14.29
N GLY A 240 10.11 -4.56 -13.41
CA GLY A 240 9.41 -5.10 -12.26
C GLY A 240 9.09 -6.59 -12.39
N TRP A 241 8.86 -7.23 -11.25
CA TRP A 241 8.56 -8.65 -11.18
C TRP A 241 7.07 -8.93 -11.49
N GLY A 242 6.78 -10.05 -12.15
CA GLY A 242 5.42 -10.49 -12.47
C GLY A 242 4.64 -9.56 -13.38
N VAL A 243 5.29 -8.59 -14.03
CA VAL A 243 4.69 -7.68 -15.02
C VAL A 243 4.55 -8.42 -16.34
N ARG A 244 3.41 -8.24 -17.00
CA ARG A 244 3.08 -8.87 -18.29
C ARG A 244 2.93 -7.84 -19.39
N ARG A 245 3.24 -8.25 -20.61
CA ARG A 245 2.89 -7.59 -21.86
C ARG A 245 1.95 -8.47 -22.66
N TYR A 246 1.04 -7.85 -23.39
CA TYR A 246 0.06 -8.52 -24.22
C TYR A 246 0.12 -7.99 -25.64
N THR A 247 -0.11 -8.85 -26.63
CA THR A 247 -0.53 -8.43 -27.96
C THR A 247 -2.02 -8.06 -27.93
N SER A 248 -2.50 -7.30 -28.93
CA SER A 248 -3.93 -6.97 -29.04
C SER A 248 -4.79 -8.24 -29.10
N ALA A 249 -4.38 -9.24 -29.88
CA ALA A 249 -5.07 -10.53 -30.00
C ALA A 249 -5.12 -11.29 -28.66
N ALA A 250 -3.98 -11.39 -27.94
CA ALA A 250 -3.92 -12.08 -26.66
C ALA A 250 -4.77 -11.37 -25.59
N TRP A 251 -4.86 -10.05 -25.63
CA TRP A 251 -5.71 -9.29 -24.73
C TRP A 251 -7.20 -9.50 -25.02
N ARG A 252 -7.63 -9.43 -26.28
CA ARG A 252 -9.03 -9.68 -26.68
C ARG A 252 -9.46 -11.08 -26.28
N ALA A 253 -8.69 -12.11 -26.62
CA ALA A 253 -8.96 -13.50 -26.23
C ALA A 253 -9.14 -13.65 -24.71
N ARG A 254 -8.34 -12.95 -23.93
CA ARG A 254 -8.41 -12.96 -22.46
C ARG A 254 -9.62 -12.22 -21.90
N SER A 255 -10.00 -11.09 -22.51
CA SER A 255 -11.13 -10.26 -22.05
C SER A 255 -12.50 -10.79 -22.47
N GLY A 256 -12.53 -11.91 -23.20
CA GLY A 256 -13.78 -12.50 -23.75
C GLY A 256 -14.42 -11.61 -24.82
N ARG A 257 -13.63 -10.75 -25.47
CA ARG A 257 -14.09 -9.84 -26.52
C ARG A 257 -13.74 -10.42 -27.90
N PRO A 258 -14.69 -10.36 -28.85
CA PRO A 258 -14.44 -10.77 -30.22
C PRO A 258 -13.37 -9.95 -30.92
#